data_b82dd1c33349eebaf308f420498d20f4
#
_entry.id   b82dd1c33349eebaf308f420498d20f4
#
_cell.length_a   1.000
_cell.length_b   1.000
_cell.length_c   1.000
_cell.angle_alpha   90.00
_cell.angle_beta   90.00
_cell.angle_gamma   90.00
#
_symmetry.space_group_name_H-M   'P 1'
#
loop_
_entity.id
_entity.type
_entity.pdbx_description
1 polymer ?
#
loop_
_entity_poly.entity_id
_entity_poly.type
_entity_poly.pdbx_seq_one_letter_code
_entity_poly.pdbx_strand_id
1 'polypeptide(L)'
;YNGSKELNSTINNIVPYSDSWYRELARRSTDPSLERVRINDNGKYEYFGNTDWTKAFYKDVNYSHEHNLSISGGGKNADYYVSGRFYDQDGIYRVGDERYKQYNVRAKGSVRIRPWLRLNNNMDFTVVDYHQPMLYYSNQLVPRMVEHSGQPVSLITNPDGTWTYAAVLNGYAGFAEGTSYQQ
;
A
#
# COMPACT_ATOMS: atom_id res chain seq x y z
N TYR A 1 32.05 -1.75 -8.55
CA TYR A 1 31.90 -2.74 -9.64
C TYR A 1 33.11 -3.67 -9.77
N ASN A 2 34.32 -3.17 -9.64
CA ASN A 2 35.54 -4.02 -9.71
C ASN A 2 35.52 -5.13 -8.66
N GLY A 3 35.10 -4.84 -7.44
CA GLY A 3 34.94 -5.86 -6.40
C GLY A 3 33.94 -6.95 -6.78
N SER A 4 32.83 -6.59 -7.43
CA SER A 4 31.86 -7.56 -7.95
C SER A 4 32.44 -8.44 -9.05
N LYS A 5 33.29 -7.88 -9.88
CA LYS A 5 33.98 -8.62 -10.94
C LYS A 5 34.99 -9.63 -10.40
N GLU A 6 35.73 -9.26 -9.38
CA GLU A 6 36.68 -10.16 -8.71
C GLU A 6 35.98 -11.32 -7.98
N LEU A 7 34.81 -11.06 -7.40
CA LEU A 7 34.01 -12.07 -6.71
C LEU A 7 33.15 -12.90 -7.67
N ASN A 8 33.01 -12.51 -8.91
CA ASN A 8 32.07 -13.11 -9.85
C ASN A 8 32.32 -14.60 -10.13
N SER A 9 33.56 -15.06 -10.01
CA SER A 9 33.89 -16.49 -10.10
C SER A 9 33.30 -17.32 -8.96
N THR A 10 33.05 -16.68 -7.83
CA THR A 10 32.53 -17.34 -6.60
C THR A 10 31.02 -17.11 -6.44
N ILE A 11 30.48 -15.96 -6.93
CA ILE A 11 29.11 -15.53 -6.71
C ILE A 11 28.45 -14.94 -7.95
N ASN A 12 28.73 -15.49 -9.13
CA ASN A 12 28.26 -15.00 -10.44
C ASN A 12 26.76 -14.80 -10.55
N ASN A 13 25.96 -15.42 -9.71
CA ASN A 13 24.51 -15.23 -9.72
C ASN A 13 24.04 -13.98 -8.99
N ILE A 14 24.90 -13.30 -8.23
CA ILE A 14 24.55 -12.09 -7.47
C ILE A 14 24.67 -10.84 -8.33
N VAL A 15 25.56 -10.82 -9.30
CA VAL A 15 25.78 -9.70 -10.22
C VAL A 15 25.61 -10.17 -11.66
N PRO A 16 24.39 -10.26 -12.17
CA PRO A 16 24.08 -10.88 -13.46
C PRO A 16 24.43 -10.00 -14.67
N TYR A 17 24.98 -8.80 -14.46
CA TYR A 17 25.20 -7.82 -15.51
C TYR A 17 26.64 -7.81 -16.00
N SER A 18 26.81 -7.68 -17.32
CA SER A 18 28.12 -7.61 -17.99
C SER A 18 28.79 -6.23 -17.85
N ASP A 19 30.09 -6.16 -18.13
CA ASP A 19 30.83 -4.89 -18.23
C ASP A 19 30.19 -3.92 -19.24
N SER A 20 29.75 -4.44 -20.38
CA SER A 20 29.10 -3.65 -21.41
C SER A 20 27.78 -3.03 -20.93
N TRP A 21 27.03 -3.77 -20.12
CA TRP A 21 25.81 -3.27 -19.52
C TRP A 21 26.10 -2.13 -18.53
N TYR A 22 27.11 -2.26 -17.67
CA TYR A 22 27.47 -1.19 -16.72
C TYR A 22 27.97 0.08 -17.42
N ARG A 23 28.71 -0.05 -18.53
CA ARG A 23 29.12 1.12 -19.32
C ARG A 23 27.91 1.80 -19.97
N GLU A 24 26.96 1.02 -20.45
CA GLU A 24 25.74 1.57 -21.02
C GLU A 24 24.86 2.24 -19.96
N LEU A 25 24.77 1.66 -18.75
CA LEU A 25 24.09 2.29 -17.63
C LEU A 25 24.73 3.66 -17.29
N ALA A 26 26.05 3.72 -17.18
CA ALA A 26 26.76 4.98 -16.90
C ALA A 26 26.50 6.02 -17.99
N ARG A 27 26.56 5.63 -19.27
CA ARG A 27 26.25 6.51 -20.41
C ARG A 27 24.83 7.06 -20.33
N ARG A 28 23.83 6.21 -20.08
CA ARG A 28 22.42 6.62 -20.00
C ARG A 28 22.08 7.40 -18.73
N SER A 29 22.84 7.24 -17.68
CA SER A 29 22.66 8.04 -16.47
C SER A 29 23.13 9.50 -16.66
N THR A 30 24.10 9.74 -17.54
CA THR A 30 24.64 11.08 -17.85
C THR A 30 23.92 11.76 -19.01
N ASP A 31 23.25 11.01 -19.87
CA ASP A 31 22.53 11.53 -21.05
C ASP A 31 21.02 11.25 -20.92
N PRO A 32 20.22 12.28 -20.53
CA PRO A 32 18.78 12.15 -20.39
C PRO A 32 18.01 11.90 -21.69
N SER A 33 18.65 12.13 -22.86
CA SER A 33 18.02 11.90 -24.16
C SER A 33 17.94 10.42 -24.53
N LEU A 34 18.69 9.57 -23.86
CA LEU A 34 18.71 8.15 -24.09
C LEU A 34 17.58 7.45 -23.34
N GLU A 35 16.87 6.57 -24.03
CA GLU A 35 15.82 5.77 -23.41
C GLU A 35 16.37 4.87 -22.29
N ARG A 36 15.57 4.66 -21.25
CA ARG A 36 15.92 3.82 -20.08
C ARG A 36 15.72 2.32 -20.32
N VAL A 37 15.41 1.95 -21.55
CA VAL A 37 15.22 0.57 -21.99
C VAL A 37 15.74 0.41 -23.40
N ARG A 38 16.26 -0.77 -23.73
CA ARG A 38 16.54 -1.19 -25.10
C ARG A 38 16.21 -2.66 -25.28
N ILE A 39 16.10 -3.08 -26.54
CA ILE A 39 16.03 -4.50 -26.88
C ILE A 39 17.46 -4.96 -27.18
N ASN A 40 17.91 -6.03 -26.53
CA ASN A 40 19.21 -6.63 -26.74
C ASN A 40 19.22 -7.54 -27.99
N ASP A 41 20.40 -8.07 -28.34
CA ASP A 41 20.58 -8.94 -29.51
C ASP A 41 19.75 -10.24 -29.46
N ASN A 42 19.28 -10.62 -28.26
CA ASN A 42 18.42 -11.79 -28.05
C ASN A 42 16.91 -11.44 -28.07
N GLY A 43 16.55 -10.23 -28.45
CA GLY A 43 15.16 -9.76 -28.50
C GLY A 43 14.51 -9.52 -27.13
N LYS A 44 15.31 -9.40 -26.06
CA LYS A 44 14.82 -9.17 -24.70
C LYS A 44 15.06 -7.72 -24.26
N TYR A 45 14.16 -7.19 -23.43
CA TYR A 45 14.34 -5.89 -22.82
C TYR A 45 15.54 -5.90 -21.86
N GLU A 46 16.38 -4.88 -21.97
CA GLU A 46 17.41 -4.51 -21.00
C GLU A 46 17.04 -3.15 -20.40
N TYR A 47 17.11 -3.06 -19.08
CA TYR A 47 16.65 -1.89 -18.34
C TYR A 47 17.83 -1.11 -17.77
N PHE A 48 17.70 0.22 -17.81
CA PHE A 48 18.67 1.21 -17.31
C PHE A 48 17.93 2.28 -16.50
N GLY A 49 16.95 1.86 -15.73
CA GLY A 49 16.10 2.74 -14.94
C GLY A 49 16.80 3.36 -13.75
N ASN A 50 16.05 4.19 -13.05
CA ASN A 50 16.35 4.70 -11.73
C ASN A 50 15.03 4.77 -10.96
N THR A 51 14.41 3.61 -10.79
CA THR A 51 13.09 3.47 -10.17
C THR A 51 13.22 3.50 -8.67
N ASP A 52 12.57 4.47 -8.05
CA ASP A 52 12.34 4.48 -6.61
C ASP A 52 11.08 3.65 -6.31
N TRP A 53 11.30 2.37 -6.01
CA TRP A 53 10.23 1.44 -5.72
C TRP A 53 9.42 1.82 -4.47
N THR A 54 10.07 2.44 -3.48
CA THR A 54 9.40 2.90 -2.27
C THR A 54 8.41 4.01 -2.59
N LYS A 55 8.83 5.02 -3.37
CA LYS A 55 7.92 6.08 -3.83
C LYS A 55 6.84 5.60 -4.78
N ALA A 56 7.14 4.59 -5.59
CA ALA A 56 6.14 4.00 -6.47
C ALA A 56 5.05 3.25 -5.68
N PHE A 57 5.42 2.66 -4.54
CA PHE A 57 4.55 1.81 -3.75
C PHE A 57 3.80 2.55 -2.66
N TYR A 58 4.45 3.48 -1.95
CA TYR A 58 3.86 4.23 -0.84
C TYR A 58 3.45 5.65 -1.23
N LYS A 59 2.40 6.16 -0.62
CA LYS A 59 2.01 7.55 -0.68
C LYS A 59 2.93 8.39 0.23
N ASP A 60 3.22 9.63 -0.18
CA ASP A 60 3.98 10.57 0.65
C ASP A 60 3.13 11.14 1.79
N VAL A 61 1.81 11.20 1.58
CA VAL A 61 0.83 11.72 2.54
C VAL A 61 -0.38 10.82 2.56
N ASN A 62 -0.85 10.52 3.74
CA ASN A 62 -2.08 9.77 3.98
C ASN A 62 -3.11 10.67 4.66
N TYR A 63 -4.38 10.55 4.26
CA TYR A 63 -5.47 11.34 4.78
C TYR A 63 -6.42 10.50 5.60
N SER A 64 -6.89 11.09 6.69
CA SER A 64 -8.03 10.58 7.44
C SER A 64 -8.94 11.73 7.85
N HIS A 65 -10.21 11.46 7.98
CA HIS A 65 -11.16 12.41 8.52
C HIS A 65 -12.15 11.73 9.45
N GLU A 66 -12.61 12.50 10.42
CA GLU A 66 -13.53 12.04 11.45
C GLU A 66 -14.63 13.08 11.65
N HIS A 67 -15.85 12.60 11.75
CA HIS A 67 -17.01 13.40 12.06
C HIS A 67 -17.71 12.82 13.29
N ASN A 68 -17.91 13.66 14.30
CA ASN A 68 -18.60 13.31 15.51
C ASN A 68 -19.80 14.23 15.71
N LEU A 69 -20.94 13.64 16.01
CA LEU A 69 -22.14 14.37 16.37
C LEU A 69 -22.70 13.76 17.63
N SER A 70 -23.12 14.59 18.58
CA SER A 70 -23.81 14.10 19.76
C SER A 70 -24.92 15.05 20.17
N ILE A 71 -25.97 14.46 20.74
CA ILE A 71 -27.09 15.17 21.34
C ILE A 71 -27.38 14.56 22.70
N SER A 72 -27.62 15.40 23.67
CA SER A 72 -28.00 14.97 25.02
C SER A 72 -29.08 15.89 25.58
N GLY A 73 -29.88 15.34 26.45
CA GLY A 73 -30.91 16.08 27.11
C GLY A 73 -31.48 15.29 28.30
N GLY A 74 -32.25 15.95 29.09
CA GLY A 74 -32.86 15.29 30.24
C GLY A 74 -33.62 16.23 31.15
N GLY A 75 -34.29 15.59 32.10
CA GLY A 75 -35.09 16.26 33.11
C GLY A 75 -35.12 15.46 34.41
N LYS A 76 -36.09 15.79 35.29
CA LYS A 76 -36.19 15.14 36.61
C LYS A 76 -36.27 13.61 36.58
N ASN A 77 -36.90 13.06 35.53
CA ASN A 77 -37.25 11.65 35.49
C ASN A 77 -36.62 10.88 34.35
N ALA A 78 -35.98 11.55 33.38
CA ALA A 78 -35.36 10.91 32.26
C ALA A 78 -34.17 11.72 31.77
N ASP A 79 -33.17 11.02 31.26
CA ASP A 79 -32.03 11.58 30.56
C ASP A 79 -31.67 10.70 29.36
N TYR A 80 -31.08 11.33 28.36
CA TYR A 80 -30.61 10.63 27.17
C TYR A 80 -29.34 11.25 26.64
N TYR A 81 -28.54 10.42 25.97
CA TYR A 81 -27.38 10.78 25.18
C TYR A 81 -27.34 9.90 23.94
N VAL A 82 -27.22 10.51 22.76
CA VAL A 82 -27.02 9.82 21.51
C VAL A 82 -25.83 10.44 20.81
N SER A 83 -24.92 9.62 20.29
CA SER A 83 -23.82 10.08 19.49
C SER A 83 -23.61 9.18 18.26
N GLY A 84 -23.17 9.81 17.18
CA GLY A 84 -22.70 9.17 15.96
C GLY A 84 -21.27 9.59 15.67
N ARG A 85 -20.47 8.65 15.24
CA ARG A 85 -19.10 8.88 14.77
C ARG A 85 -18.94 8.22 13.42
N PHE A 86 -18.37 8.95 12.49
CA PHE A 86 -17.88 8.44 11.22
C PHE A 86 -16.39 8.70 11.13
N TYR A 87 -15.62 7.67 10.79
CA TYR A 87 -14.19 7.74 10.56
C TYR A 87 -13.88 7.10 9.21
N ASP A 88 -13.08 7.78 8.40
CA ASP A 88 -12.63 7.32 7.09
C ASP A 88 -11.13 7.59 6.97
N GLN A 89 -10.36 6.57 6.61
CA GLN A 89 -8.92 6.62 6.46
C GLN A 89 -8.51 5.96 5.16
N ASP A 90 -7.80 6.70 4.33
CA ASP A 90 -7.15 6.15 3.14
C ASP A 90 -5.98 5.24 3.53
N GLY A 91 -5.70 4.26 2.67
CA GLY A 91 -4.53 3.41 2.81
C GLY A 91 -3.21 4.12 2.50
N ILE A 92 -2.11 3.53 2.96
CA ILE A 92 -0.75 4.06 2.77
C ILE A 92 -0.17 3.73 1.39
N TYR A 93 -0.76 2.78 0.68
CA TYR A 93 -0.26 2.35 -0.62
C TYR A 93 -0.74 3.26 -1.74
N ARG A 94 0.15 3.55 -2.69
CA ARG A 94 -0.16 4.33 -3.90
C ARG A 94 -0.89 3.48 -4.94
N VAL A 95 -0.63 2.20 -4.94
CA VAL A 95 -1.22 1.19 -5.81
C VAL A 95 -2.03 0.19 -4.97
N GLY A 96 -3.02 -0.42 -5.58
CA GLY A 96 -4.00 -1.21 -4.84
C GLY A 96 -5.00 -0.30 -4.11
N ASP A 97 -6.07 -0.87 -3.66
CA ASP A 97 -7.12 -0.16 -2.93
C ASP A 97 -7.09 -0.60 -1.45
N GLU A 98 -6.71 0.33 -0.59
CA GLU A 98 -6.73 0.14 0.86
C GLU A 98 -7.53 1.28 1.48
N ARG A 99 -8.58 0.93 2.22
CA ARG A 99 -9.44 1.90 2.88
C ARG A 99 -10.06 1.33 4.15
N TYR A 100 -10.10 2.14 5.18
CA TYR A 100 -10.74 1.82 6.45
C TYR A 100 -11.86 2.81 6.74
N LYS A 101 -13.10 2.31 6.91
CA LYS A 101 -14.25 3.11 7.35
C LYS A 101 -14.84 2.53 8.62
N GLN A 102 -15.21 3.40 9.54
CA GLN A 102 -15.84 3.00 10.78
C GLN A 102 -17.03 3.91 11.09
N TYR A 103 -18.13 3.26 11.38
CA TYR A 103 -19.37 3.91 11.82
C TYR A 103 -19.69 3.46 13.24
N ASN A 104 -19.87 4.41 14.14
CA ASN A 104 -20.27 4.13 15.52
C ASN A 104 -21.55 4.88 15.83
N VAL A 105 -22.49 4.20 16.45
CA VAL A 105 -23.69 4.81 17.04
C VAL A 105 -23.80 4.36 18.49
N ARG A 106 -23.89 5.34 19.38
CA ARG A 106 -24.05 5.08 20.81
C ARG A 106 -25.30 5.77 21.31
N ALA A 107 -26.13 5.03 22.04
CA ALA A 107 -27.31 5.54 22.70
C ALA A 107 -27.32 5.14 24.17
N LYS A 108 -27.40 6.11 25.05
CA LYS A 108 -27.56 5.92 26.48
C LYS A 108 -28.80 6.64 26.94
N GLY A 109 -29.52 6.04 27.85
CA GLY A 109 -30.69 6.67 28.43
C GLY A 109 -31.03 6.10 29.78
N SER A 110 -31.59 6.93 30.64
CA SER A 110 -32.18 6.49 31.90
C SER A 110 -33.55 7.09 32.08
N VAL A 111 -34.46 6.32 32.65
CA VAL A 111 -35.79 6.77 33.00
C VAL A 111 -36.17 6.25 34.38
N ARG A 112 -36.65 7.15 35.25
CA ARG A 112 -37.21 6.81 36.55
C ARG A 112 -38.72 6.64 36.41
N ILE A 113 -39.14 5.39 36.38
CA ILE A 113 -40.57 5.00 36.23
C ILE A 113 -41.32 5.20 37.57
N ARG A 114 -40.66 4.87 38.67
CA ARG A 114 -41.14 5.00 40.02
C ARG A 114 -39.99 5.42 40.95
N PRO A 115 -40.26 5.93 42.18
CA PRO A 115 -39.17 6.23 43.10
C PRO A 115 -38.21 5.10 43.39
N TRP A 116 -38.72 3.87 43.27
CA TRP A 116 -37.99 2.64 43.53
C TRP A 116 -37.55 1.93 42.22
N LEU A 117 -37.95 2.43 41.02
CA LEU A 117 -37.66 1.76 39.74
C LEU A 117 -37.03 2.75 38.75
N ARG A 118 -35.78 2.49 38.43
CA ARG A 118 -35.04 3.16 37.34
C ARG A 118 -34.63 2.18 36.29
N LEU A 119 -34.91 2.49 35.04
CA LEU A 119 -34.45 1.74 33.87
C LEU A 119 -33.27 2.51 33.25
N ASN A 120 -32.16 1.80 32.99
CA ASN A 120 -31.01 2.33 32.27
C ASN A 120 -30.78 1.48 31.03
N ASN A 121 -30.49 2.16 29.91
CA ASN A 121 -30.11 1.55 28.64
C ASN A 121 -28.79 2.12 28.17
N ASN A 122 -27.91 1.25 27.68
CA ASN A 122 -26.65 1.63 27.04
C ASN A 122 -26.44 0.71 25.87
N MET A 123 -26.52 1.27 24.65
CA MET A 123 -26.28 0.58 23.39
C MET A 123 -25.09 1.20 22.69
N ASP A 124 -24.25 0.36 22.11
CA ASP A 124 -23.15 0.74 21.25
C ASP A 124 -23.19 -0.17 20.03
N PHE A 125 -23.21 0.44 18.87
CA PHE A 125 -23.22 -0.27 17.58
C PHE A 125 -22.07 0.25 16.72
N THR A 126 -21.23 -0.67 16.26
CA THR A 126 -20.07 -0.36 15.43
C THR A 126 -20.09 -1.19 14.17
N VAL A 127 -19.93 -0.53 13.03
CA VAL A 127 -19.70 -1.17 11.75
C VAL A 127 -18.31 -0.75 11.26
N VAL A 128 -17.52 -1.72 10.83
CA VAL A 128 -16.22 -1.50 10.21
C VAL A 128 -16.29 -2.05 8.80
N ASP A 129 -15.91 -1.24 7.84
CA ASP A 129 -15.69 -1.61 6.44
C ASP A 129 -14.20 -1.42 6.16
N TYR A 130 -13.49 -2.53 6.02
CA TYR A 130 -12.05 -2.52 5.76
C TYR A 130 -11.77 -3.25 4.46
N HIS A 131 -11.23 -2.50 3.52
CA HIS A 131 -10.77 -3.00 2.24
C HIS A 131 -9.26 -2.95 2.20
N GLN A 132 -8.62 -4.05 1.80
CA GLN A 132 -7.17 -4.12 1.67
C GLN A 132 -6.77 -4.92 0.43
N PRO A 133 -5.69 -4.56 -0.25
CA PRO A 133 -5.16 -5.34 -1.35
C PRO A 133 -4.53 -6.65 -0.85
N MET A 134 -4.20 -7.54 -1.77
CA MET A 134 -3.51 -8.78 -1.44
C MET A 134 -2.10 -8.50 -0.90
N LEU A 135 -1.93 -8.63 0.43
CA LEU A 135 -0.65 -8.36 1.09
C LEU A 135 0.40 -9.46 0.90
N TYR A 136 -0.02 -10.67 0.49
CA TYR A 136 0.86 -11.82 0.37
C TYR A 136 0.90 -12.33 -1.07
N TYR A 137 2.09 -12.53 -1.58
CA TYR A 137 2.37 -13.19 -2.84
C TYR A 137 3.42 -14.27 -2.61
N SER A 138 3.13 -15.51 -3.05
CA SER A 138 4.05 -16.64 -2.88
C SER A 138 4.55 -16.82 -1.43
N ASN A 139 3.65 -16.70 -0.45
CA ASN A 139 3.94 -16.77 1.00
C ASN A 139 4.89 -15.66 1.54
N GLN A 140 5.12 -14.61 0.77
CA GLN A 140 5.91 -13.46 1.19
C GLN A 140 5.05 -12.20 1.23
N LEU A 141 5.34 -11.31 2.16
CA LEU A 141 4.66 -10.03 2.30
C LEU A 141 5.10 -9.11 1.15
N VAL A 142 4.15 -8.68 0.31
CA VAL A 142 4.43 -7.86 -0.89
C VAL A 142 5.17 -6.56 -0.56
N PRO A 143 4.82 -5.76 0.45
CA PRO A 143 5.59 -4.57 0.83
C PRO A 143 7.06 -4.88 1.06
N ARG A 144 7.36 -5.96 1.78
CA ARG A 144 8.72 -6.41 2.03
C ARG A 144 9.43 -6.86 0.76
N MET A 145 8.72 -7.55 -0.14
CA MET A 145 9.29 -7.98 -1.43
C MET A 145 9.66 -6.77 -2.29
N VAL A 146 8.78 -5.76 -2.36
CA VAL A 146 9.06 -4.52 -3.11
C VAL A 146 10.28 -3.79 -2.55
N GLU A 147 10.39 -3.67 -1.23
CA GLU A 147 11.53 -3.02 -0.57
C GLU A 147 12.86 -3.76 -0.77
N HIS A 148 12.85 -5.09 -0.67
CA HIS A 148 14.08 -5.89 -0.73
C HIS A 148 14.47 -6.33 -2.15
N SER A 149 13.50 -6.48 -3.05
CA SER A 149 13.71 -7.01 -4.40
C SER A 149 13.53 -5.97 -5.50
N GLY A 150 13.12 -4.77 -5.15
CA GLY A 150 12.97 -3.65 -6.07
C GLY A 150 14.32 -3.10 -6.51
N GLN A 151 14.85 -3.63 -7.63
CA GLN A 151 16.11 -3.13 -8.18
C GLN A 151 15.89 -1.78 -8.87
N PRO A 152 16.61 -0.71 -8.49
CA PRO A 152 16.43 0.61 -9.09
C PRO A 152 16.61 0.64 -10.61
N VAL A 153 17.47 -0.22 -11.15
CA VAL A 153 17.75 -0.30 -12.60
C VAL A 153 16.57 -0.86 -13.40
N SER A 154 15.65 -1.55 -12.76
CA SER A 154 14.44 -2.07 -13.39
C SER A 154 13.38 -1.01 -13.50
N LEU A 155 12.57 -1.06 -14.57
CA LEU A 155 11.37 -0.25 -14.71
C LEU A 155 10.16 -1.01 -14.12
N ILE A 156 9.08 -0.28 -13.88
CA ILE A 156 7.80 -0.86 -13.42
C ILE A 156 7.06 -1.49 -14.59
N THR A 157 7.00 -0.78 -15.72
CA THR A 157 6.34 -1.23 -16.95
C THR A 157 7.30 -1.20 -18.12
N ASN A 158 7.05 -2.07 -19.09
CA ASN A 158 7.70 -2.07 -20.39
C ASN A 158 7.16 -0.92 -21.26
N PRO A 159 7.87 -0.57 -22.37
CA PRO A 159 7.37 0.46 -23.30
C PRO A 159 6.03 0.11 -23.95
N ASP A 160 5.67 -1.15 -24.02
CA ASP A 160 4.38 -1.63 -24.52
C ASP A 160 3.25 -1.60 -23.49
N GLY A 161 3.54 -1.12 -22.28
CA GLY A 161 2.59 -1.01 -21.16
C GLY A 161 2.44 -2.29 -20.33
N THR A 162 3.09 -3.38 -20.68
CA THR A 162 3.09 -4.61 -19.88
C THR A 162 3.97 -4.47 -18.64
N TRP A 163 3.71 -5.28 -17.62
CA TRP A 163 4.55 -5.30 -16.42
C TRP A 163 5.93 -5.87 -16.70
N THR A 164 6.96 -5.29 -16.10
CA THR A 164 8.30 -5.86 -16.17
C THR A 164 8.38 -7.13 -15.32
N TYR A 165 9.35 -7.99 -15.64
CA TYR A 165 9.63 -9.18 -14.84
C TYR A 165 9.92 -8.83 -13.36
N ALA A 166 10.61 -7.71 -13.11
CA ALA A 166 10.88 -7.24 -11.75
C ALA A 166 9.61 -6.87 -10.99
N ALA A 167 8.66 -6.18 -11.65
CA ALA A 167 7.37 -5.81 -11.05
C ALA A 167 6.48 -7.02 -10.75
N VAL A 168 6.55 -8.04 -11.60
CA VAL A 168 5.84 -9.31 -11.35
C VAL A 168 6.50 -10.08 -10.22
N LEU A 169 7.83 -10.22 -10.25
CA LEU A 169 8.57 -11.03 -9.29
C LEU A 169 8.48 -10.51 -7.85
N ASN A 170 8.50 -9.18 -7.67
CA ASN A 170 8.36 -8.56 -6.35
C ASN A 170 6.90 -8.39 -5.89
N GLY A 171 5.94 -8.84 -6.69
CA GLY A 171 4.51 -8.80 -6.36
C GLY A 171 3.82 -7.45 -6.60
N TYR A 172 4.56 -6.41 -7.04
CA TYR A 172 4.01 -5.07 -7.30
C TYR A 172 2.86 -5.10 -8.32
N ALA A 173 3.04 -5.84 -9.43
CA ALA A 173 2.03 -5.94 -10.48
C ALA A 173 0.71 -6.52 -9.95
N GLY A 174 0.77 -7.64 -9.24
CA GLY A 174 -0.43 -8.26 -8.66
C GLY A 174 -1.11 -7.37 -7.60
N PHE A 175 -0.31 -6.65 -6.84
CA PHE A 175 -0.82 -5.68 -5.85
C PHE A 175 -1.52 -4.49 -6.53
N ALA A 176 -0.96 -3.98 -7.64
CA ALA A 176 -1.51 -2.87 -8.41
C ALA A 176 -2.79 -3.24 -9.17
N GLU A 177 -2.89 -4.47 -9.68
CA GLU A 177 -4.07 -4.95 -10.40
C GLU A 177 -5.26 -5.30 -9.50
N GLY A 178 -5.05 -5.25 -8.19
CA GLY A 178 -6.15 -5.27 -7.23
C GLY A 178 -6.87 -6.61 -7.11
N THR A 179 -6.14 -7.69 -6.86
CA THR A 179 -6.78 -8.88 -6.28
C THR A 179 -7.07 -8.60 -4.81
N SER A 180 -8.19 -7.91 -4.56
CA SER A 180 -8.65 -7.62 -3.21
C SER A 180 -9.33 -8.84 -2.59
N TYR A 181 -8.90 -9.21 -1.38
CA TYR A 181 -9.71 -10.07 -0.51
C TYR A 181 -10.56 -9.17 0.39
N GLN A 182 -11.86 -9.25 0.24
CA GLN A 182 -12.78 -8.77 1.27
C GLN A 182 -12.71 -9.76 2.45
N GLN A 183 -12.41 -9.27 3.62
CA GLN A 183 -12.64 -9.95 4.89
C GLN A 183 -13.85 -9.36 5.60
#